data_db1517bded1249b408f447ca7affb9df
#
_entry.id   db1517bded1249b408f447ca7affb9df
#
_cell.length_a   1.000
_cell.length_b   1.000
_cell.length_c   1.000
_cell.angle_alpha   90.00
_cell.angle_beta   90.00
_cell.angle_gamma   90.00
#
_symmetry.space_group_name_H-M   'P 1'
#
loop_
_entity.id
_entity.type
_entity.pdbx_description
1 polymer ?
#
loop_
_entity_poly.entity_id
_entity_poly.type
_entity_poly.pdbx_seq_one_letter_code
_entity_poly.pdbx_strand_id
1 'polypeptide(L)'
;MAKSPLSVSNLHRLHEWRVTHVSDRMFILILALLVGFFAAVAAFSLHWIINQIVMLLTSSFEKSRANWLYLVYPVVGIYLTSLFVRYIVKDNISHGITRILYAISSNKSRLKSHNTWSSVIASAITIGFGGSVGAEAPIVLTGSAIGSNLGKLFQLDRKTLMTLVGCGAAGAIAGIFKAPIAGLVFTLEVLMIDMTMSSLLPILVSCVTATCFTYIFSGDAALFTFHLDSEWSIQRLPACVLLGISCGLISLYFIRMMGFCEGIFAKYKEHPHIRLAIGGTVLSLLIFLFPALYGEGYSSINLLLNGRTEADWNQILNNSLFSGQGSLVLGYIALVLLTKVIATSATNGGGGCGGTFAPSLFVGCFTGFLFSRLWNINQIGVYIPEKNFALMGMAGVMSGVMHAPLTGMFLIAELTGGYSLLVPLMIVSVCAYLTLIIFEPHSIYGARLAKEGKLITHHTDHAVLTLMNLDSVIERDYLSVTPDMELGQIVHKISRSNSSVLPVLDPSGVLLGEVEIMKIRNVMFRTELYHHFTSSQLMIEPKATLSESTPMAEVMRTFDRTRADWLPVLDPDSRLQGYISRQRVYTMYRKMVADMSED
;
A
#
# COMPACT_ATOMS: atom_id res chain seq x y z
N MET A 1 -5.44 33.78 0.23
CA MET A 1 -5.57 33.45 1.67
C MET A 1 -7.00 33.78 2.13
N ALA A 2 -7.91 32.80 2.05
CA ALA A 2 -9.25 32.96 2.60
C ALA A 2 -9.27 32.31 3.98
N LYS A 3 -9.47 33.11 5.02
CA LYS A 3 -9.67 32.65 6.40
C LYS A 3 -10.97 31.85 6.45
N SER A 4 -10.91 30.61 6.97
CA SER A 4 -12.09 29.78 7.21
C SER A 4 -13.06 30.49 8.16
N PRO A 5 -14.38 30.41 7.94
CA PRO A 5 -15.38 31.15 8.70
C PRO A 5 -15.69 30.58 10.10
N LEU A 6 -15.04 29.54 10.54
CA LEU A 6 -15.10 29.07 11.92
C LEU A 6 -13.99 29.74 12.71
N SER A 7 -14.35 30.75 13.51
CA SER A 7 -13.38 31.43 14.38
C SER A 7 -12.79 30.42 15.37
N VAL A 8 -11.48 30.52 15.64
CA VAL A 8 -10.74 29.66 16.59
C VAL A 8 -11.43 29.59 17.95
N SER A 9 -12.16 30.66 18.35
CA SER A 9 -12.96 30.71 19.58
C SER A 9 -14.17 29.75 19.59
N ASN A 10 -14.82 29.49 18.45
CA ASN A 10 -15.97 28.59 18.37
C ASN A 10 -15.52 27.11 18.43
N LEU A 11 -14.37 26.79 17.86
CA LEU A 11 -13.77 25.46 17.97
C LEU A 11 -13.34 25.15 19.41
N HIS A 12 -12.78 26.13 20.13
CA HIS A 12 -12.41 25.96 21.54
C HIS A 12 -13.64 25.71 22.42
N ARG A 13 -14.73 26.48 22.23
CA ARG A 13 -15.98 26.26 22.95
C ARG A 13 -16.64 24.91 22.66
N LEU A 14 -16.57 24.44 21.40
CA LEU A 14 -17.05 23.12 21.01
C LEU A 14 -16.22 22.01 21.67
N HIS A 15 -14.91 22.20 21.77
CA HIS A 15 -14.01 21.24 22.42
C HIS A 15 -14.27 21.16 23.93
N GLU A 16 -14.42 22.28 24.62
CA GLU A 16 -14.77 22.34 26.06
C GLU A 16 -16.14 21.73 26.35
N TRP A 17 -17.17 22.07 25.55
CA TRP A 17 -18.49 21.48 25.67
C TRP A 17 -18.47 19.95 25.47
N ARG A 18 -17.71 19.49 24.46
CA ARG A 18 -17.53 18.06 24.17
C ARG A 18 -16.91 17.32 25.36
N VAL A 19 -15.82 17.82 25.92
CA VAL A 19 -15.11 17.18 27.06
C VAL A 19 -16.00 17.04 28.29
N THR A 20 -16.94 18.00 28.49
CA THR A 20 -17.82 17.99 29.66
C THR A 20 -19.08 17.13 29.48
N HIS A 21 -19.57 16.92 28.23
CA HIS A 21 -20.87 16.28 27.99
C HIS A 21 -20.83 14.96 27.25
N VAL A 22 -19.73 14.65 26.53
CA VAL A 22 -19.63 13.44 25.69
C VAL A 22 -18.39 12.64 26.07
N SER A 23 -18.57 11.37 26.43
CA SER A 23 -17.44 10.47 26.68
C SER A 23 -16.62 10.26 25.41
N ASP A 24 -15.31 10.05 25.54
CA ASP A 24 -14.40 9.86 24.40
C ASP A 24 -14.84 8.71 23.49
N ARG A 25 -15.32 7.62 24.05
CA ARG A 25 -15.84 6.47 23.28
C ARG A 25 -17.02 6.85 22.41
N MET A 26 -18.01 7.57 22.98
CA MET A 26 -19.20 8.00 22.25
C MET A 26 -18.83 9.01 21.16
N PHE A 27 -17.90 9.90 21.44
CA PHE A 27 -17.42 10.88 20.47
C PHE A 27 -16.75 10.23 19.26
N ILE A 28 -15.89 9.22 19.48
CA ILE A 28 -15.27 8.46 18.39
C ILE A 28 -16.32 7.75 17.53
N LEU A 29 -17.38 7.18 18.13
CA LEU A 29 -18.48 6.55 17.39
C LEU A 29 -19.25 7.54 16.52
N ILE A 30 -19.53 8.75 17.05
CA ILE A 30 -20.17 9.83 16.27
C ILE A 30 -19.28 10.25 15.09
N LEU A 31 -17.97 10.40 15.33
CA LEU A 31 -17.03 10.71 14.25
C LEU A 31 -16.95 9.58 13.22
N ALA A 32 -16.95 8.31 13.65
CA ALA A 32 -16.96 7.16 12.76
C ALA A 32 -18.20 7.12 11.85
N LEU A 33 -19.39 7.44 12.42
CA LEU A 33 -20.62 7.57 11.65
C LEU A 33 -20.50 8.68 10.59
N LEU A 34 -20.00 9.86 10.97
CA LEU A 34 -19.80 10.97 10.03
C LEU A 34 -18.79 10.62 8.94
N VAL A 35 -17.67 9.98 9.30
CA VAL A 35 -16.65 9.53 8.34
C VAL A 35 -17.25 8.52 7.36
N GLY A 36 -18.01 7.52 7.86
CA GLY A 36 -18.70 6.54 7.01
C GLY A 36 -19.69 7.19 6.05
N PHE A 37 -20.48 8.14 6.53
CA PHE A 37 -21.41 8.90 5.70
C PHE A 37 -20.69 9.65 4.57
N PHE A 38 -19.68 10.46 4.89
CA PHE A 38 -18.95 11.23 3.88
C PHE A 38 -18.14 10.34 2.92
N ALA A 39 -17.60 9.21 3.41
CA ALA A 39 -16.94 8.23 2.56
C ALA A 39 -17.92 7.60 1.55
N ALA A 40 -19.13 7.28 1.98
CA ALA A 40 -20.18 6.76 1.11
C ALA A 40 -20.66 7.78 0.07
N VAL A 41 -20.84 9.05 0.47
CA VAL A 41 -21.17 10.14 -0.47
C VAL A 41 -20.08 10.27 -1.54
N ALA A 42 -18.80 10.23 -1.14
CA ALA A 42 -17.69 10.29 -2.08
C ALA A 42 -17.67 9.08 -3.02
N ALA A 43 -17.93 7.85 -2.52
CA ALA A 43 -18.01 6.63 -3.32
C ALA A 43 -19.15 6.67 -4.33
N PHE A 44 -20.34 7.07 -3.89
CA PHE A 44 -21.51 7.26 -4.76
C PHE A 44 -21.23 8.31 -5.86
N SER A 45 -20.67 9.46 -5.46
CA SER A 45 -20.34 10.54 -6.40
C SER A 45 -19.33 10.09 -7.45
N LEU A 46 -18.30 9.33 -7.04
CA LEU A 46 -17.29 8.80 -7.95
C LEU A 46 -17.91 7.89 -9.02
N HIS A 47 -18.70 6.89 -8.62
CA HIS A 47 -19.37 5.98 -9.55
C HIS A 47 -20.37 6.72 -10.45
N TRP A 48 -21.12 7.67 -9.89
CA TRP A 48 -22.07 8.46 -10.68
C TRP A 48 -21.35 9.27 -11.78
N ILE A 49 -20.23 9.95 -11.45
CA ILE A 49 -19.44 10.72 -12.42
C ILE A 49 -18.84 9.79 -13.49
N ILE A 50 -18.26 8.65 -13.09
CA ILE A 50 -17.72 7.65 -14.03
C ILE A 50 -18.81 7.23 -15.03
N ASN A 51 -19.99 6.85 -14.52
CA ASN A 51 -21.10 6.39 -15.35
C ASN A 51 -21.59 7.47 -16.32
N GLN A 52 -21.67 8.74 -15.89
CA GLN A 52 -22.04 9.85 -16.77
C GLN A 52 -21.04 10.03 -17.91
N ILE A 53 -19.73 10.00 -17.60
CA ILE A 53 -18.68 10.14 -18.63
C ILE A 53 -18.73 8.95 -19.60
N VAL A 54 -18.81 7.72 -19.09
CA VAL A 54 -18.89 6.51 -19.92
C VAL A 54 -20.11 6.55 -20.83
N MET A 55 -21.29 6.86 -20.32
CA MET A 55 -22.52 6.97 -21.12
C MET A 55 -22.38 8.03 -22.20
N LEU A 56 -21.82 9.20 -21.87
CA LEU A 56 -21.63 10.28 -22.85
C LEU A 56 -20.70 9.85 -24.00
N LEU A 57 -19.61 9.14 -23.68
CA LEU A 57 -18.58 8.78 -24.65
C LEU A 57 -18.95 7.54 -25.48
N THR A 58 -19.71 6.59 -24.92
CA THR A 58 -19.97 5.29 -25.55
C THR A 58 -21.39 5.12 -26.10
N SER A 59 -22.28 6.11 -25.93
CA SER A 59 -23.69 6.03 -26.34
C SER A 59 -23.91 5.76 -27.84
N SER A 60 -22.97 6.18 -28.68
CA SER A 60 -23.04 6.04 -30.16
C SER A 60 -22.28 4.83 -30.72
N PHE A 61 -21.76 3.92 -29.85
CA PHE A 61 -20.96 2.79 -30.30
C PHE A 61 -21.83 1.69 -30.94
N GLU A 62 -21.45 1.26 -32.14
CA GLU A 62 -22.06 0.10 -32.79
C GLU A 62 -21.43 -1.19 -32.23
N LYS A 63 -22.26 -2.08 -31.66
CA LYS A 63 -21.78 -3.33 -31.02
C LYS A 63 -21.16 -4.34 -32.01
N SER A 64 -21.48 -4.23 -33.29
CA SER A 64 -21.06 -5.17 -34.35
C SER A 64 -19.70 -4.87 -34.96
N ARG A 65 -19.10 -3.70 -34.68
CA ARG A 65 -17.87 -3.24 -35.33
C ARG A 65 -16.89 -2.69 -34.31
N ALA A 66 -15.58 -2.81 -34.62
CA ALA A 66 -14.53 -2.14 -33.86
C ALA A 66 -14.68 -0.62 -33.94
N ASN A 67 -14.62 0.06 -32.81
CA ASN A 67 -14.78 1.51 -32.76
C ASN A 67 -13.41 2.20 -32.61
N TRP A 68 -13.05 3.01 -33.59
CA TRP A 68 -11.79 3.73 -33.62
C TRP A 68 -11.63 4.77 -32.50
N LEU A 69 -12.72 5.22 -31.87
CA LEU A 69 -12.68 6.15 -30.71
C LEU A 69 -11.99 5.55 -29.50
N TYR A 70 -11.91 4.21 -29.41
CA TYR A 70 -11.08 3.53 -28.41
C TYR A 70 -9.59 3.86 -28.50
N LEU A 71 -9.10 4.32 -29.65
CA LEU A 71 -7.72 4.79 -29.82
C LEU A 71 -7.50 6.19 -29.24
N VAL A 72 -8.56 7.01 -29.13
CA VAL A 72 -8.45 8.42 -28.75
C VAL A 72 -8.80 8.65 -27.28
N TYR A 73 -9.93 8.09 -26.83
CA TYR A 73 -10.45 8.37 -25.49
C TYR A 73 -9.47 8.09 -24.34
N PRO A 74 -8.75 6.95 -24.31
CA PRO A 74 -7.83 6.68 -23.21
C PRO A 74 -6.66 7.66 -23.14
N VAL A 75 -6.14 8.09 -24.30
CA VAL A 75 -5.07 9.09 -24.36
C VAL A 75 -5.55 10.43 -23.81
N VAL A 76 -6.75 10.86 -24.23
CA VAL A 76 -7.36 12.12 -23.77
C VAL A 76 -7.61 12.06 -22.27
N GLY A 77 -8.13 10.95 -21.74
CA GLY A 77 -8.38 10.76 -20.32
C GLY A 77 -7.12 10.86 -19.47
N ILE A 78 -6.05 10.14 -19.85
CA ILE A 78 -4.77 10.20 -19.15
C ILE A 78 -4.16 11.61 -19.24
N TYR A 79 -4.27 12.27 -20.40
CA TYR A 79 -3.77 13.63 -20.58
C TYR A 79 -4.49 14.63 -19.67
N LEU A 80 -5.83 14.63 -19.66
CA LEU A 80 -6.64 15.49 -18.80
C LEU A 80 -6.33 15.25 -17.31
N THR A 81 -6.22 13.98 -16.91
CA THR A 81 -5.84 13.62 -15.54
C THR A 81 -4.44 14.15 -15.20
N SER A 82 -3.47 14.00 -16.10
CA SER A 82 -2.10 14.50 -15.91
C SER A 82 -2.07 16.02 -15.76
N LEU A 83 -2.84 16.76 -16.59
CA LEU A 83 -3.00 18.20 -16.46
C LEU A 83 -3.63 18.60 -15.12
N PHE A 84 -4.71 17.94 -14.73
CA PHE A 84 -5.40 18.19 -13.46
C PHE A 84 -4.44 17.98 -12.27
N VAL A 85 -3.70 16.87 -12.25
CA VAL A 85 -2.74 16.56 -11.19
C VAL A 85 -1.60 17.58 -11.16
N ARG A 86 -1.07 17.96 -12.32
CA ARG A 86 0.08 18.87 -12.43
C ARG A 86 -0.25 20.31 -12.06
N TYR A 87 -1.37 20.84 -12.53
CA TYR A 87 -1.69 22.27 -12.40
C TYR A 87 -2.59 22.59 -11.20
N ILE A 88 -3.53 21.70 -10.87
CA ILE A 88 -4.52 21.94 -9.81
C ILE A 88 -4.08 21.29 -8.50
N VAL A 89 -3.78 19.99 -8.50
CA VAL A 89 -3.43 19.26 -7.29
C VAL A 89 -2.01 19.54 -6.82
N LYS A 90 -1.05 19.61 -7.74
CA LYS A 90 0.38 19.86 -7.50
C LYS A 90 1.02 18.88 -6.52
N ASP A 91 0.48 17.66 -6.47
CA ASP A 91 0.97 16.56 -5.63
C ASP A 91 0.77 15.23 -6.36
N ASN A 92 1.59 14.24 -6.03
CA ASN A 92 1.40 12.89 -6.60
C ASN A 92 0.25 12.19 -5.88
N ILE A 93 -0.82 11.83 -6.57
CA ILE A 93 -2.00 11.11 -6.03
C ILE A 93 -2.08 9.65 -6.49
N SER A 94 -1.09 9.17 -7.25
CA SER A 94 -0.99 7.77 -7.64
C SER A 94 -0.73 6.85 -6.43
N HIS A 95 -1.12 5.59 -6.52
CA HIS A 95 -0.89 4.56 -5.49
C HIS A 95 -1.53 4.87 -4.12
N GLY A 96 -2.83 5.19 -4.10
CA GLY A 96 -3.56 5.64 -2.92
C GLY A 96 -3.36 4.79 -1.65
N ILE A 97 -3.48 3.45 -1.75
CA ILE A 97 -3.32 2.53 -0.60
C ILE A 97 -1.89 2.55 -0.04
N THR A 98 -0.87 2.55 -0.90
CA THR A 98 0.54 2.67 -0.46
C THR A 98 0.79 3.96 0.32
N ARG A 99 0.12 5.07 -0.07
CA ARG A 99 0.20 6.34 0.65
C ARG A 99 -0.45 6.30 2.03
N ILE A 100 -1.58 5.60 2.15
CA ILE A 100 -2.24 5.40 3.44
C ILE A 100 -1.34 4.59 4.36
N LEU A 101 -0.78 3.48 3.87
CA LEU A 101 0.18 2.67 4.62
C LEU A 101 1.38 3.49 5.07
N TYR A 102 1.94 4.33 4.19
CA TYR A 102 3.03 5.24 4.55
C TYR A 102 2.60 6.27 5.59
N ALA A 103 1.39 6.84 5.49
CA ALA A 103 0.89 7.81 6.45
C ALA A 103 0.66 7.18 7.83
N ILE A 104 0.14 5.95 7.90
CA ILE A 104 -0.05 5.20 9.15
C ILE A 104 1.31 4.94 9.80
N SER A 105 2.29 4.48 9.01
CA SER A 105 3.59 4.04 9.51
C SER A 105 4.52 5.21 9.89
N SER A 106 4.63 6.25 9.07
CA SER A 106 5.67 7.27 9.21
C SER A 106 5.16 8.68 9.50
N ASN A 107 3.93 9.03 9.13
CA ASN A 107 3.41 10.40 9.19
C ASN A 107 2.29 10.58 10.23
N LYS A 108 2.31 9.81 11.32
CA LYS A 108 1.31 9.90 12.40
C LYS A 108 -0.14 9.93 11.87
N SER A 109 -0.46 9.13 10.85
CA SER A 109 -1.78 9.02 10.20
C SER A 109 -2.31 10.34 9.60
N ARG A 110 -1.43 11.29 9.26
CA ARG A 110 -1.80 12.60 8.70
C ARG A 110 -1.78 12.58 7.19
N LEU A 111 -2.96 12.66 6.58
CA LEU A 111 -3.13 12.80 5.13
C LEU A 111 -3.39 14.27 4.75
N LYS A 112 -2.98 14.67 3.53
CA LYS A 112 -3.19 16.02 3.01
C LYS A 112 -4.67 16.25 2.69
N SER A 113 -5.19 17.45 2.97
CA SER A 113 -6.62 17.77 2.83
C SER A 113 -7.14 17.67 1.40
N HIS A 114 -6.32 17.98 0.38
CA HIS A 114 -6.76 17.86 -1.02
C HIS A 114 -7.16 16.42 -1.42
N ASN A 115 -6.63 15.37 -0.73
CA ASN A 115 -6.97 13.99 -1.03
C ASN A 115 -8.45 13.66 -0.75
N THR A 116 -9.20 14.51 -0.02
CA THR A 116 -10.64 14.34 0.21
C THR A 116 -11.49 14.48 -1.07
N TRP A 117 -10.95 15.10 -2.13
CA TRP A 117 -11.65 15.33 -3.40
C TRP A 117 -10.81 15.06 -4.64
N SER A 118 -9.48 15.30 -4.57
CA SER A 118 -8.61 15.26 -5.76
C SER A 118 -8.51 13.86 -6.37
N SER A 119 -8.49 12.81 -5.54
CA SER A 119 -8.42 11.42 -6.02
C SER A 119 -9.71 11.00 -6.71
N VAL A 120 -10.87 11.46 -6.23
CA VAL A 120 -12.19 11.20 -6.85
C VAL A 120 -12.24 11.79 -8.26
N ILE A 121 -11.89 13.07 -8.43
CA ILE A 121 -11.94 13.74 -9.73
C ILE A 121 -10.94 13.12 -10.71
N ALA A 122 -9.69 12.90 -10.28
CA ALA A 122 -8.66 12.34 -11.13
C ALA A 122 -9.00 10.93 -11.62
N SER A 123 -9.52 10.07 -10.73
CA SER A 123 -9.90 8.71 -11.11
C SER A 123 -11.18 8.67 -11.94
N ALA A 124 -12.15 9.55 -11.68
CA ALA A 124 -13.36 9.66 -12.50
C ALA A 124 -13.03 10.00 -13.96
N ILE A 125 -12.13 10.95 -14.19
CA ILE A 125 -11.65 11.29 -15.53
C ILE A 125 -10.90 10.10 -16.14
N THR A 126 -9.94 9.52 -15.41
CA THR A 126 -9.14 8.40 -15.92
C THR A 126 -10.02 7.24 -16.35
N ILE A 127 -10.91 6.76 -15.46
CA ILE A 127 -11.74 5.56 -15.68
C ILE A 127 -12.84 5.85 -16.71
N GLY A 128 -13.50 7.00 -16.60
CA GLY A 128 -14.57 7.40 -17.50
C GLY A 128 -14.14 7.47 -18.97
N PHE A 129 -12.89 7.90 -19.21
CA PHE A 129 -12.29 7.91 -20.56
C PHE A 129 -11.64 6.58 -20.95
N GLY A 130 -11.81 5.52 -20.16
CA GLY A 130 -11.38 4.17 -20.50
C GLY A 130 -10.05 3.73 -19.89
N GLY A 131 -9.49 4.48 -18.94
CA GLY A 131 -8.32 4.02 -18.19
C GLY A 131 -8.59 2.68 -17.52
N SER A 132 -7.73 1.68 -17.74
CA SER A 132 -7.92 0.29 -17.32
C SER A 132 -7.49 0.06 -15.88
N VAL A 133 -8.14 0.73 -14.93
CA VAL A 133 -7.82 0.75 -13.50
C VAL A 133 -9.11 0.75 -12.65
N GLY A 134 -8.99 0.52 -11.35
CA GLY A 134 -10.12 0.50 -10.42
C GLY A 134 -10.31 1.80 -9.65
N ALA A 135 -11.55 2.08 -9.26
CA ALA A 135 -11.95 3.25 -8.46
C ALA A 135 -11.66 3.07 -6.96
N GLU A 136 -11.38 1.85 -6.48
CA GLU A 136 -11.33 1.50 -5.07
C GLU A 136 -10.15 2.18 -4.34
N ALA A 137 -8.94 2.12 -4.90
CA ALA A 137 -7.79 2.74 -4.25
C ALA A 137 -7.91 4.28 -4.13
N PRO A 138 -8.39 5.02 -5.15
CA PRO A 138 -8.76 6.42 -5.03
C PRO A 138 -9.80 6.71 -3.96
N ILE A 139 -10.86 5.90 -3.87
CA ILE A 139 -11.93 6.16 -2.89
C ILE A 139 -11.48 5.82 -1.46
N VAL A 140 -10.67 4.76 -1.29
CA VAL A 140 -10.07 4.42 0.00
C VAL A 140 -9.14 5.55 0.48
N LEU A 141 -8.34 6.15 -0.43
CA LEU A 141 -7.54 7.32 -0.09
C LEU A 141 -8.41 8.53 0.30
N THR A 142 -9.50 8.74 -0.41
CA THR A 142 -10.45 9.83 -0.11
C THR A 142 -11.12 9.62 1.25
N GLY A 143 -11.67 8.45 1.54
CA GLY A 143 -12.27 8.13 2.83
C GLY A 143 -11.27 8.26 3.98
N SER A 144 -10.07 7.70 3.82
CA SER A 144 -8.98 7.84 4.80
C SER A 144 -8.58 9.31 5.03
N ALA A 145 -8.56 10.13 3.97
CA ALA A 145 -8.28 11.56 4.09
C ALA A 145 -9.40 12.31 4.81
N ILE A 146 -10.66 11.93 4.61
CA ILE A 146 -11.81 12.47 5.36
C ILE A 146 -11.63 12.17 6.86
N GLY A 147 -11.37 10.90 7.23
CA GLY A 147 -11.12 10.50 8.62
C GLY A 147 -9.93 11.22 9.23
N SER A 148 -8.79 11.29 8.51
CA SER A 148 -7.59 12.01 8.95
C SER A 148 -7.84 13.50 9.17
N ASN A 149 -8.54 14.18 8.26
CA ASN A 149 -8.78 15.63 8.38
C ASN A 149 -9.82 15.97 9.45
N LEU A 150 -10.84 15.11 9.62
CA LEU A 150 -11.81 15.25 10.70
C LEU A 150 -11.13 15.08 12.07
N GLY A 151 -10.28 14.07 12.22
CA GLY A 151 -9.52 13.86 13.45
C GLY A 151 -8.53 15.00 13.75
N LYS A 152 -7.90 15.59 12.73
CA LYS A 152 -7.06 16.78 12.90
C LYS A 152 -7.85 18.01 13.35
N LEU A 153 -9.06 18.18 12.84
CA LEU A 153 -9.93 19.29 13.22
C LEU A 153 -10.21 19.29 14.73
N PHE A 154 -10.38 18.10 15.31
CA PHE A 154 -10.61 17.92 16.75
C PHE A 154 -9.33 17.65 17.56
N GLN A 155 -8.14 17.78 16.95
CA GLN A 155 -6.84 17.59 17.59
C GLN A 155 -6.70 16.27 18.36
N LEU A 156 -7.21 15.17 17.76
CA LEU A 156 -7.19 13.86 18.37
C LEU A 156 -5.78 13.26 18.40
N ASP A 157 -5.53 12.38 19.37
CA ASP A 157 -4.31 11.62 19.54
C ASP A 157 -4.03 10.71 18.34
N ARG A 158 -2.81 10.20 18.23
CA ARG A 158 -2.34 9.38 17.09
C ARG A 158 -3.18 8.12 16.90
N LYS A 159 -3.51 7.42 18.01
CA LYS A 159 -4.25 6.16 17.98
C LYS A 159 -5.68 6.36 17.47
N THR A 160 -6.37 7.34 18.00
CA THR A 160 -7.73 7.71 17.56
C THR A 160 -7.73 8.21 16.12
N LEU A 161 -6.70 8.99 15.72
CA LEU A 161 -6.55 9.44 14.33
C LEU A 161 -6.36 8.25 13.38
N MET A 162 -5.56 7.26 13.75
CA MET A 162 -5.37 6.03 12.98
C MET A 162 -6.67 5.25 12.85
N THR A 163 -7.45 5.13 13.93
CA THR A 163 -8.79 4.50 13.90
C THR A 163 -9.73 5.22 12.93
N LEU A 164 -9.76 6.57 12.92
CA LEU A 164 -10.60 7.33 11.99
C LEU A 164 -10.13 7.21 10.53
N VAL A 165 -8.82 7.11 10.28
CA VAL A 165 -8.28 6.78 8.94
C VAL A 165 -8.79 5.41 8.49
N GLY A 166 -8.79 4.43 9.41
CA GLY A 166 -9.37 3.10 9.18
C GLY A 166 -10.88 3.14 8.92
N CYS A 167 -11.63 3.92 9.71
CA CYS A 167 -13.07 4.14 9.48
C CYS A 167 -13.34 4.68 8.07
N GLY A 168 -12.51 5.64 7.62
CA GLY A 168 -12.65 6.20 6.28
C GLY A 168 -12.35 5.20 5.17
N ALA A 169 -11.30 4.40 5.33
CA ALA A 169 -10.96 3.34 4.38
C ALA A 169 -12.04 2.26 4.31
N ALA A 170 -12.45 1.76 5.48
CA ALA A 170 -13.46 0.72 5.61
C ALA A 170 -14.84 1.19 5.06
N GLY A 171 -15.26 2.41 5.44
CA GLY A 171 -16.49 3.01 4.93
C GLY A 171 -16.46 3.24 3.43
N ALA A 172 -15.31 3.57 2.84
CA ALA A 172 -15.15 3.71 1.39
C ALA A 172 -15.36 2.37 0.67
N ILE A 173 -14.75 1.28 1.13
CA ILE A 173 -14.93 -0.07 0.57
C ILE A 173 -16.37 -0.54 0.79
N ALA A 174 -16.90 -0.37 2.01
CA ALA A 174 -18.28 -0.76 2.32
C ALA A 174 -19.30 0.02 1.46
N GLY A 175 -19.06 1.30 1.21
CA GLY A 175 -19.91 2.14 0.38
C GLY A 175 -19.87 1.81 -1.11
N ILE A 176 -18.68 1.52 -1.66
CA ILE A 176 -18.53 1.25 -3.10
C ILE A 176 -19.09 -0.13 -3.48
N PHE A 177 -18.94 -1.12 -2.60
CA PHE A 177 -19.31 -2.52 -2.85
C PHE A 177 -20.58 -2.97 -2.14
N LYS A 178 -21.18 -2.17 -1.25
CA LYS A 178 -22.27 -2.56 -0.34
C LYS A 178 -21.88 -3.75 0.55
N ALA A 179 -20.62 -3.82 0.93
CA ALA A 179 -19.98 -4.96 1.57
C ALA A 179 -19.34 -4.54 2.92
N PRO A 180 -20.10 -4.47 4.02
CA PRO A 180 -19.62 -3.94 5.30
C PRO A 180 -18.55 -4.82 5.96
N ILE A 181 -18.66 -6.15 5.88
CA ILE A 181 -17.69 -7.06 6.46
C ILE A 181 -16.38 -7.01 5.65
N ALA A 182 -16.48 -6.98 4.33
CA ALA A 182 -15.30 -6.83 3.48
C ALA A 182 -14.56 -5.52 3.73
N GLY A 183 -15.28 -4.40 3.95
CA GLY A 183 -14.68 -3.12 4.31
C GLY A 183 -13.93 -3.16 5.64
N LEU A 184 -14.52 -3.79 6.66
CA LEU A 184 -13.89 -4.04 7.95
C LEU A 184 -12.59 -4.85 7.79
N VAL A 185 -12.70 -6.03 7.16
CA VAL A 185 -11.58 -6.97 7.02
C VAL A 185 -10.46 -6.41 6.14
N PHE A 186 -10.81 -5.66 5.07
CA PHE A 186 -9.84 -4.93 4.25
C PHE A 186 -8.96 -4.00 5.09
N THR A 187 -9.56 -3.30 6.03
CA THR A 187 -8.83 -2.37 6.89
C THR A 187 -7.84 -3.10 7.80
N LEU A 188 -8.20 -4.27 8.27
CA LEU A 188 -7.34 -5.11 9.12
C LEU A 188 -6.21 -5.77 8.33
N GLU A 189 -6.52 -6.39 7.18
CA GLU A 189 -5.52 -7.15 6.40
C GLU A 189 -4.63 -6.25 5.53
N VAL A 190 -5.24 -5.30 4.81
CA VAL A 190 -4.49 -4.50 3.81
C VAL A 190 -3.86 -3.27 4.43
N LEU A 191 -4.57 -2.57 5.33
CA LEU A 191 -4.01 -1.39 6.01
C LEU A 191 -3.29 -1.74 7.30
N MET A 192 -3.34 -3.01 7.73
CA MET A 192 -2.61 -3.52 8.90
C MET A 192 -2.92 -2.73 10.18
N ILE A 193 -4.17 -2.31 10.37
CA ILE A 193 -4.60 -1.62 11.58
C ILE A 193 -4.87 -2.64 12.67
N ASP A 194 -4.33 -2.41 13.87
CA ASP A 194 -4.45 -3.33 14.99
C ASP A 194 -5.90 -3.57 15.43
N MET A 195 -6.25 -4.85 15.58
CA MET A 195 -7.56 -5.28 16.02
C MET A 195 -7.68 -5.18 17.54
N THR A 196 -8.12 -4.03 18.03
CA THR A 196 -8.54 -3.85 19.41
C THR A 196 -10.03 -3.62 19.50
N MET A 197 -10.68 -3.95 20.62
CA MET A 197 -12.13 -3.66 20.80
C MET A 197 -12.44 -2.18 20.66
N SER A 198 -11.49 -1.32 20.93
CA SER A 198 -11.63 0.14 20.81
C SER A 198 -11.60 0.63 19.35
N SER A 199 -10.93 -0.08 18.45
CA SER A 199 -10.88 0.26 17.00
C SER A 199 -11.95 -0.45 16.19
N LEU A 200 -12.31 -1.70 16.56
CA LEU A 200 -13.23 -2.54 15.80
C LEU A 200 -14.62 -1.93 15.69
N LEU A 201 -15.20 -1.47 16.82
CA LEU A 201 -16.56 -0.94 16.87
C LEU A 201 -16.73 0.35 16.03
N PRO A 202 -15.85 1.37 16.13
CA PRO A 202 -15.91 2.53 15.25
C PRO A 202 -15.80 2.18 13.76
N ILE A 203 -14.91 1.26 13.38
CA ILE A 203 -14.75 0.83 11.99
C ILE A 203 -16.04 0.16 11.49
N LEU A 204 -16.64 -0.72 12.30
CA LEU A 204 -17.91 -1.37 11.96
C LEU A 204 -19.06 -0.36 11.79
N VAL A 205 -19.17 0.63 12.71
CA VAL A 205 -20.18 1.71 12.60
C VAL A 205 -20.00 2.47 11.29
N SER A 206 -18.77 2.80 10.92
CA SER A 206 -18.48 3.47 9.64
C SER A 206 -18.91 2.63 8.44
N CYS A 207 -18.59 1.31 8.42
CA CYS A 207 -18.99 0.40 7.35
C CYS A 207 -20.50 0.30 7.20
N VAL A 208 -21.21 0.07 8.32
CA VAL A 208 -22.67 -0.07 8.31
C VAL A 208 -23.33 1.23 7.85
N THR A 209 -22.87 2.38 8.35
CA THR A 209 -23.38 3.69 7.92
C THR A 209 -23.19 3.91 6.41
N ALA A 210 -21.99 3.58 5.90
CA ALA A 210 -21.69 3.74 4.48
C ALA A 210 -22.55 2.81 3.62
N THR A 211 -22.72 1.57 4.03
CA THR A 211 -23.55 0.59 3.32
C THR A 211 -25.02 1.00 3.32
N CYS A 212 -25.57 1.41 4.47
CA CYS A 212 -26.95 1.89 4.56
C CYS A 212 -27.21 3.10 3.64
N PHE A 213 -26.28 4.07 3.63
CA PHE A 213 -26.36 5.20 2.71
C PHE A 213 -26.42 4.74 1.25
N THR A 214 -25.53 3.83 0.86
CA THR A 214 -25.48 3.36 -0.52
C THR A 214 -26.75 2.57 -0.91
N TYR A 215 -27.31 1.77 -0.02
CA TYR A 215 -28.60 1.11 -0.26
C TYR A 215 -29.74 2.10 -0.48
N ILE A 216 -29.81 3.17 0.31
CA ILE A 216 -30.86 4.19 0.19
C ILE A 216 -30.78 4.91 -1.17
N PHE A 217 -29.58 5.25 -1.64
CA PHE A 217 -29.41 6.07 -2.84
C PHE A 217 -29.20 5.26 -4.15
N SER A 218 -28.63 4.06 -4.06
CA SER A 218 -28.40 3.18 -5.24
C SER A 218 -29.35 1.98 -5.32
N GLY A 219 -30.31 1.86 -4.39
CA GLY A 219 -31.24 0.72 -4.31
C GLY A 219 -30.56 -0.60 -3.94
N ASP A 220 -31.30 -1.70 -4.01
CA ASP A 220 -30.86 -3.05 -3.61
C ASP A 220 -30.03 -3.78 -4.66
N ALA A 221 -29.87 -3.24 -5.87
CA ALA A 221 -29.14 -3.90 -6.93
C ALA A 221 -27.69 -4.19 -6.50
N ALA A 222 -27.33 -5.47 -6.47
CA ALA A 222 -25.96 -5.90 -6.26
C ALA A 222 -25.09 -5.47 -7.45
N LEU A 223 -23.80 -5.23 -7.20
CA LEU A 223 -22.84 -4.88 -8.26
C LEU A 223 -22.72 -6.01 -9.29
N PHE A 224 -22.77 -7.25 -8.82
CA PHE A 224 -22.83 -8.46 -9.64
C PHE A 224 -24.14 -9.19 -9.36
N THR A 225 -25.03 -9.26 -10.38
CA THR A 225 -26.19 -10.15 -10.31
C THR A 225 -25.72 -11.57 -10.52
N PHE A 226 -26.06 -12.46 -9.59
CA PHE A 226 -25.60 -13.83 -9.60
C PHE A 226 -26.73 -14.77 -9.19
N HIS A 227 -26.88 -15.85 -9.94
CA HIS A 227 -27.72 -16.99 -9.57
C HIS A 227 -26.84 -18.23 -9.50
N LEU A 228 -26.84 -18.92 -8.37
CA LEU A 228 -26.15 -20.19 -8.20
C LEU A 228 -26.70 -21.22 -9.20
N ASP A 229 -25.83 -21.72 -10.07
CA ASP A 229 -26.22 -22.78 -11.00
C ASP A 229 -26.29 -24.16 -10.29
N SER A 230 -25.48 -24.35 -9.23
CA SER A 230 -25.49 -25.56 -8.42
C SER A 230 -24.85 -25.33 -7.06
N GLU A 231 -25.32 -26.03 -6.03
CA GLU A 231 -24.68 -26.03 -4.71
C GLU A 231 -23.27 -26.62 -4.77
N TRP A 232 -22.44 -26.20 -3.83
CA TRP A 232 -21.09 -26.74 -3.71
C TRP A 232 -21.12 -28.23 -3.27
N SER A 233 -20.26 -29.05 -3.89
CA SER A 233 -20.08 -30.47 -3.57
C SER A 233 -18.61 -30.73 -3.22
N ILE A 234 -18.37 -31.59 -2.24
CA ILE A 234 -17.04 -32.03 -1.81
C ILE A 234 -16.23 -32.67 -2.95
N GLN A 235 -16.89 -33.28 -3.92
CA GLN A 235 -16.25 -33.87 -5.10
C GLN A 235 -15.49 -32.85 -5.96
N ARG A 236 -15.83 -31.56 -5.84
CA ARG A 236 -15.17 -30.45 -6.54
C ARG A 236 -13.95 -29.90 -5.79
N LEU A 237 -13.63 -30.42 -4.59
CA LEU A 237 -12.51 -29.97 -3.76
C LEU A 237 -11.16 -30.01 -4.49
N PRO A 238 -10.78 -31.07 -5.23
CA PRO A 238 -9.51 -31.09 -5.97
C PRO A 238 -9.41 -29.95 -7.01
N ALA A 239 -10.52 -29.67 -7.72
CA ALA A 239 -10.58 -28.58 -8.67
C ALA A 239 -10.43 -27.20 -7.99
N CYS A 240 -11.00 -27.00 -6.79
CA CYS A 240 -10.83 -25.77 -6.01
C CYS A 240 -9.36 -25.55 -5.59
N VAL A 241 -8.68 -26.61 -5.13
CA VAL A 241 -7.25 -26.51 -4.77
C VAL A 241 -6.39 -26.16 -5.99
N LEU A 242 -6.62 -26.85 -7.12
CA LEU A 242 -5.90 -26.55 -8.38
C LEU A 242 -6.20 -25.15 -8.91
N LEU A 243 -7.45 -24.69 -8.81
CA LEU A 243 -7.79 -23.30 -9.12
C LEU A 243 -7.03 -22.34 -8.20
N GLY A 244 -6.95 -22.62 -6.88
CA GLY A 244 -6.20 -21.79 -5.93
C GLY A 244 -4.73 -21.68 -6.30
N ILE A 245 -4.07 -22.80 -6.64
CA ILE A 245 -2.69 -22.81 -7.12
C ILE A 245 -2.55 -21.98 -8.41
N SER A 246 -3.47 -22.16 -9.37
CA SER A 246 -3.48 -21.39 -10.62
C SER A 246 -3.65 -19.89 -10.36
N CYS A 247 -4.55 -19.50 -9.45
CA CYS A 247 -4.72 -18.11 -9.02
C CYS A 247 -3.47 -17.54 -8.36
N GLY A 248 -2.75 -18.33 -7.55
CA GLY A 248 -1.48 -17.93 -6.95
C GLY A 248 -0.40 -17.65 -8.01
N LEU A 249 -0.29 -18.50 -9.03
CA LEU A 249 0.66 -18.30 -10.14
C LEU A 249 0.28 -17.09 -11.01
N ILE A 250 -1.00 -16.87 -11.26
CA ILE A 250 -1.48 -15.67 -11.98
C ILE A 250 -1.25 -14.41 -11.14
N SER A 251 -1.40 -14.48 -9.81
CA SER A 251 -1.07 -13.37 -8.91
C SER A 251 0.42 -13.03 -8.94
N LEU A 252 1.29 -14.05 -9.01
CA LEU A 252 2.74 -13.86 -9.19
C LEU A 252 3.05 -13.15 -10.51
N TYR A 253 2.41 -13.60 -11.61
CA TYR A 253 2.51 -12.93 -12.90
C TYR A 253 2.06 -11.46 -12.77
N PHE A 254 0.91 -11.21 -12.12
CA PHE A 254 0.36 -9.87 -11.94
C PHE A 254 1.35 -8.93 -11.24
N ILE A 255 1.90 -9.35 -10.09
CA ILE A 255 2.83 -8.53 -9.29
C ILE A 255 4.12 -8.26 -10.06
N ARG A 256 4.72 -9.30 -10.67
CA ARG A 256 6.00 -9.16 -11.40
C ARG A 256 5.85 -8.32 -12.66
N MET A 257 4.79 -8.54 -13.44
CA MET A 257 4.54 -7.76 -14.65
C MET A 257 4.24 -6.30 -14.33
N MET A 258 3.45 -6.04 -13.26
CA MET A 258 3.20 -4.68 -12.78
C MET A 258 4.52 -4.00 -12.40
N GLY A 259 5.36 -4.65 -11.59
CA GLY A 259 6.68 -4.13 -11.17
C GLY A 259 7.63 -3.89 -12.35
N PHE A 260 7.63 -4.76 -13.35
CA PHE A 260 8.41 -4.60 -14.58
C PHE A 260 7.97 -3.37 -15.37
N CYS A 261 6.67 -3.22 -15.62
CA CYS A 261 6.12 -2.06 -16.32
C CYS A 261 6.38 -0.76 -15.56
N GLU A 262 6.17 -0.74 -14.23
CA GLU A 262 6.49 0.43 -13.39
C GLU A 262 7.96 0.80 -13.49
N GLY A 263 8.87 -0.18 -13.55
CA GLY A 263 10.30 0.04 -13.76
C GLY A 263 10.62 0.72 -15.10
N ILE A 264 9.88 0.41 -16.17
CA ILE A 264 10.01 1.09 -17.46
C ILE A 264 9.60 2.56 -17.33
N PHE A 265 8.42 2.84 -16.75
CA PHE A 265 7.92 4.20 -16.59
C PHE A 265 8.76 5.04 -15.61
N ALA A 266 9.41 4.42 -14.63
CA ALA A 266 10.30 5.10 -13.70
C ALA A 266 11.52 5.73 -14.38
N LYS A 267 12.04 5.12 -15.46
CA LYS A 267 13.14 5.68 -16.26
C LYS A 267 12.80 7.03 -16.90
N TYR A 268 11.52 7.27 -17.16
CA TYR A 268 11.02 8.50 -17.80
C TYR A 268 10.31 9.43 -16.80
N LYS A 269 10.63 9.35 -15.50
CA LYS A 269 9.97 10.12 -14.43
C LYS A 269 10.03 11.63 -14.69
N GLU A 270 11.13 12.12 -15.22
CA GLU A 270 11.35 13.55 -15.51
C GLU A 270 10.72 14.02 -16.83
N HIS A 271 10.28 13.08 -17.69
CA HIS A 271 9.71 13.37 -18.99
C HIS A 271 8.22 12.96 -19.07
N PRO A 272 7.29 13.76 -18.51
CA PRO A 272 5.87 13.41 -18.41
C PRO A 272 5.21 13.22 -19.78
N HIS A 273 5.66 13.94 -20.81
CA HIS A 273 5.12 13.79 -22.17
C HIS A 273 5.49 12.45 -22.81
N ILE A 274 6.70 11.94 -22.56
CA ILE A 274 7.15 10.62 -23.04
C ILE A 274 6.34 9.52 -22.34
N ARG A 275 6.15 9.65 -21.02
CA ARG A 275 5.32 8.72 -20.23
C ARG A 275 3.88 8.67 -20.77
N LEU A 276 3.29 9.82 -21.02
CA LEU A 276 1.95 9.93 -21.60
C LEU A 276 1.89 9.27 -22.98
N ALA A 277 2.86 9.56 -23.85
CA ALA A 277 2.90 8.99 -25.20
C ALA A 277 3.00 7.46 -25.16
N ILE A 278 3.94 6.90 -24.37
CA ILE A 278 4.09 5.44 -24.23
C ILE A 278 2.84 4.83 -23.61
N GLY A 279 2.41 5.32 -22.44
CA GLY A 279 1.27 4.77 -21.70
C GLY A 279 -0.05 4.90 -22.48
N GLY A 280 -0.29 6.07 -23.06
CA GLY A 280 -1.49 6.32 -23.86
C GLY A 280 -1.56 5.46 -25.12
N THR A 281 -0.48 5.35 -25.89
CA THR A 281 -0.42 4.52 -27.10
C THR A 281 -0.62 3.04 -26.78
N VAL A 282 0.11 2.51 -25.77
CA VAL A 282 -0.02 1.10 -25.37
C VAL A 282 -1.45 0.81 -24.91
N LEU A 283 -2.01 1.67 -24.03
CA LEU A 283 -3.36 1.50 -23.51
C LEU A 283 -4.40 1.54 -24.64
N SER A 284 -4.32 2.53 -25.52
CA SER A 284 -5.28 2.70 -26.62
C SER A 284 -5.25 1.54 -27.60
N LEU A 285 -4.04 1.06 -27.94
CA LEU A 285 -3.90 -0.11 -28.81
C LEU A 285 -4.50 -1.37 -28.18
N LEU A 286 -4.25 -1.58 -26.89
CA LEU A 286 -4.79 -2.72 -26.16
C LEU A 286 -6.31 -2.65 -26.04
N ILE A 287 -6.91 -1.48 -25.78
CA ILE A 287 -8.36 -1.32 -25.70
C ILE A 287 -9.00 -1.46 -27.08
N PHE A 288 -8.36 -0.99 -28.14
CA PHE A 288 -8.86 -1.17 -29.50
C PHE A 288 -8.90 -2.65 -29.91
N LEU A 289 -7.86 -3.42 -29.56
CA LEU A 289 -7.82 -4.87 -29.79
C LEU A 289 -8.77 -5.62 -28.85
N PHE A 290 -8.81 -5.21 -27.59
CA PHE A 290 -9.55 -5.87 -26.51
C PHE A 290 -10.44 -4.87 -25.76
N PRO A 291 -11.62 -4.51 -26.27
CA PRO A 291 -12.54 -3.55 -25.63
C PRO A 291 -12.96 -3.93 -24.20
N ALA A 292 -12.88 -5.22 -23.84
CA ALA A 292 -13.10 -5.70 -22.48
C ALA A 292 -12.15 -5.05 -21.44
N LEU A 293 -11.03 -4.46 -21.89
CA LEU A 293 -10.07 -3.75 -21.01
C LEU A 293 -10.49 -2.31 -20.70
N TYR A 294 -11.54 -1.77 -21.34
CA TYR A 294 -12.01 -0.41 -21.14
C TYR A 294 -12.53 -0.19 -19.70
N GLY A 295 -12.00 0.79 -19.00
CA GLY A 295 -12.38 1.13 -17.64
C GLY A 295 -12.09 0.02 -16.64
N GLU A 296 -12.96 -0.16 -15.66
CA GLU A 296 -12.83 -1.15 -14.59
C GLU A 296 -13.00 -2.59 -15.10
N GLY A 297 -13.84 -2.79 -16.14
CA GLY A 297 -14.12 -4.09 -16.74
C GLY A 297 -15.29 -4.84 -16.11
N TYR A 298 -16.09 -4.20 -15.23
CA TYR A 298 -17.22 -4.85 -14.57
C TYR A 298 -18.32 -5.33 -15.53
N SER A 299 -18.51 -4.67 -16.67
CA SER A 299 -19.42 -5.12 -17.71
C SER A 299 -19.04 -6.50 -18.27
N SER A 300 -17.75 -6.74 -18.47
CA SER A 300 -17.23 -8.03 -18.93
C SER A 300 -17.34 -9.11 -17.85
N ILE A 301 -17.10 -8.76 -16.59
CA ILE A 301 -17.33 -9.67 -15.45
C ILE A 301 -18.80 -10.07 -15.39
N ASN A 302 -19.73 -9.10 -15.45
CA ASN A 302 -21.16 -9.37 -15.43
C ASN A 302 -21.61 -10.26 -16.60
N LEU A 303 -21.02 -10.07 -17.77
CA LEU A 303 -21.30 -10.90 -18.94
C LEU A 303 -20.88 -12.37 -18.72
N LEU A 304 -19.70 -12.62 -18.16
CA LEU A 304 -19.24 -13.97 -17.84
C LEU A 304 -20.05 -14.62 -16.72
N LEU A 305 -20.47 -13.87 -15.70
CA LEU A 305 -21.25 -14.38 -14.57
C LEU A 305 -22.72 -14.62 -14.92
N ASN A 306 -23.32 -13.88 -15.84
CA ASN A 306 -24.74 -13.99 -16.20
C ASN A 306 -24.99 -14.80 -17.49
N GLY A 307 -23.98 -15.02 -18.32
CA GLY A 307 -24.08 -15.86 -19.52
C GLY A 307 -24.48 -17.29 -19.19
N ARG A 308 -25.42 -17.86 -19.94
CA ARG A 308 -25.90 -19.25 -19.79
C ARG A 308 -25.48 -20.14 -20.94
N THR A 309 -25.23 -19.54 -22.09
CA THR A 309 -24.90 -20.24 -23.32
C THR A 309 -23.59 -19.72 -23.91
N GLU A 310 -23.00 -20.49 -24.81
CA GLU A 310 -21.82 -20.04 -25.55
C GLU A 310 -22.09 -18.76 -26.36
N ALA A 311 -23.32 -18.59 -26.85
CA ALA A 311 -23.73 -17.39 -27.56
C ALA A 311 -23.70 -16.14 -26.64
N ASP A 312 -24.06 -16.31 -25.36
CA ASP A 312 -23.99 -15.21 -24.41
C ASP A 312 -22.53 -14.80 -24.15
N TRP A 313 -21.64 -15.77 -23.92
CA TRP A 313 -20.21 -15.49 -23.68
C TRP A 313 -19.51 -14.92 -24.92
N ASN A 314 -19.97 -15.28 -26.14
CA ASN A 314 -19.46 -14.71 -27.38
C ASN A 314 -19.66 -13.19 -27.46
N GLN A 315 -20.62 -12.62 -26.71
CA GLN A 315 -20.82 -11.16 -26.63
C GLN A 315 -19.60 -10.42 -26.07
N ILE A 316 -18.65 -11.09 -25.42
CA ILE A 316 -17.41 -10.48 -24.95
C ILE A 316 -16.53 -9.99 -26.12
N LEU A 317 -16.74 -10.56 -27.32
CA LEU A 317 -16.08 -10.16 -28.56
C LEU A 317 -16.70 -8.92 -29.21
N ASN A 318 -17.85 -8.43 -28.72
CA ASN A 318 -18.50 -7.25 -29.28
C ASN A 318 -17.59 -6.03 -29.21
N ASN A 319 -17.73 -5.14 -30.16
CA ASN A 319 -16.91 -3.94 -30.36
C ASN A 319 -15.42 -4.22 -30.66
N SER A 320 -15.00 -5.48 -30.83
CA SER A 320 -13.64 -5.87 -31.19
C SER A 320 -13.50 -6.24 -32.66
N LEU A 321 -12.24 -6.38 -33.09
CA LEU A 321 -11.91 -6.94 -34.42
C LEU A 321 -12.32 -8.41 -34.57
N PHE A 322 -12.61 -9.09 -33.48
CA PHE A 322 -12.95 -10.52 -33.41
C PHE A 322 -14.47 -10.75 -33.30
N SER A 323 -15.29 -9.71 -33.50
CA SER A 323 -16.75 -9.81 -33.44
C SER A 323 -17.26 -10.85 -34.44
N GLY A 324 -18.14 -11.76 -33.95
CA GLY A 324 -18.72 -12.85 -34.75
C GLY A 324 -17.87 -14.13 -34.87
N GLN A 325 -16.66 -14.16 -34.31
CA GLN A 325 -15.77 -15.34 -34.36
C GLN A 325 -15.80 -16.13 -33.04
N GLY A 326 -16.92 -16.79 -32.73
CA GLY A 326 -17.13 -17.50 -31.47
C GLY A 326 -16.09 -18.57 -31.14
N SER A 327 -15.44 -19.18 -32.13
CA SER A 327 -14.36 -20.15 -31.93
C SER A 327 -13.12 -19.56 -31.24
N LEU A 328 -12.93 -18.24 -31.27
CA LEU A 328 -11.77 -17.56 -30.69
C LEU A 328 -12.00 -17.08 -29.26
N VAL A 329 -13.18 -17.26 -28.67
CA VAL A 329 -13.54 -16.74 -27.33
C VAL A 329 -12.55 -17.13 -26.25
N LEU A 330 -12.14 -18.39 -26.17
CA LEU A 330 -11.21 -18.83 -25.13
C LEU A 330 -9.82 -18.21 -25.30
N GLY A 331 -9.34 -18.11 -26.54
CA GLY A 331 -8.07 -17.43 -26.84
C GLY A 331 -8.13 -15.94 -26.53
N TYR A 332 -9.26 -15.29 -26.88
CA TYR A 332 -9.50 -13.90 -26.54
C TYR A 332 -9.50 -13.66 -25.03
N ILE A 333 -10.21 -14.50 -24.25
CA ILE A 333 -10.25 -14.42 -22.79
C ILE A 333 -8.84 -14.58 -22.19
N ALA A 334 -8.04 -15.53 -22.69
CA ALA A 334 -6.67 -15.73 -22.25
C ALA A 334 -5.77 -14.51 -22.54
N LEU A 335 -5.89 -13.90 -23.72
CA LEU A 335 -5.14 -12.70 -24.09
C LEU A 335 -5.56 -11.48 -23.25
N VAL A 336 -6.86 -11.29 -23.03
CA VAL A 336 -7.41 -10.22 -22.20
C VAL A 336 -6.89 -10.34 -20.76
N LEU A 337 -6.86 -11.55 -20.18
CA LEU A 337 -6.32 -11.83 -18.86
C LEU A 337 -4.86 -11.39 -18.74
N LEU A 338 -4.02 -11.75 -19.72
CA LEU A 338 -2.61 -11.39 -19.71
C LEU A 338 -2.38 -9.90 -19.94
N THR A 339 -3.15 -9.29 -20.84
CA THR A 339 -2.95 -7.88 -21.21
C THR A 339 -3.55 -6.89 -20.21
N LYS A 340 -4.50 -7.31 -19.32
CA LYS A 340 -5.11 -6.42 -18.30
C LYS A 340 -4.07 -5.78 -17.41
N VAL A 341 -3.06 -6.53 -16.98
CA VAL A 341 -1.98 -6.02 -16.11
C VAL A 341 -1.16 -4.95 -16.83
N ILE A 342 -0.86 -5.16 -18.12
CA ILE A 342 -0.12 -4.21 -18.95
C ILE A 342 -0.95 -2.93 -19.14
N ALA A 343 -2.25 -3.07 -19.43
CA ALA A 343 -3.17 -1.95 -19.59
C ALA A 343 -3.28 -1.11 -18.30
N THR A 344 -3.36 -1.78 -17.14
CA THR A 344 -3.39 -1.12 -15.82
C THR A 344 -2.09 -0.36 -15.55
N SER A 345 -0.95 -0.98 -15.84
CA SER A 345 0.36 -0.35 -15.69
C SER A 345 0.56 0.82 -16.64
N ALA A 346 0.11 0.69 -17.89
CA ALA A 346 0.17 1.75 -18.90
C ALA A 346 -0.69 2.96 -18.50
N THR A 347 -1.88 2.73 -17.94
CA THR A 347 -2.76 3.78 -17.42
C THR A 347 -2.06 4.59 -16.31
N ASN A 348 -1.60 3.92 -15.25
CA ASN A 348 -0.97 4.58 -14.11
C ASN A 348 0.40 5.16 -14.48
N GLY A 349 1.20 4.41 -15.25
CA GLY A 349 2.51 4.83 -15.75
C GLY A 349 2.42 6.04 -16.68
N GLY A 350 1.40 6.14 -17.51
CA GLY A 350 1.14 7.26 -18.42
C GLY A 350 0.72 8.56 -17.70
N GLY A 351 0.29 8.49 -16.45
CA GLY A 351 -0.15 9.65 -15.66
C GLY A 351 -1.62 9.62 -15.26
N GLY A 352 -2.33 8.52 -15.50
CA GLY A 352 -3.68 8.27 -15.00
C GLY A 352 -3.68 7.99 -13.49
N CYS A 353 -4.87 7.96 -12.90
CA CYS A 353 -5.08 7.72 -11.48
C CYS A 353 -6.10 6.60 -11.27
N GLY A 354 -5.67 5.50 -10.63
CA GLY A 354 -6.56 4.40 -10.29
C GLY A 354 -5.84 3.28 -9.54
N GLY A 355 -6.64 2.30 -9.07
CA GLY A 355 -6.20 1.18 -8.26
C GLY A 355 -5.96 -0.10 -9.06
N THR A 356 -5.35 -1.07 -8.37
CA THR A 356 -5.12 -2.44 -8.86
C THR A 356 -6.17 -3.44 -8.36
N PHE A 357 -7.12 -2.98 -7.57
CA PHE A 357 -8.15 -3.80 -6.92
C PHE A 357 -9.11 -4.41 -7.97
N ALA A 358 -9.90 -3.58 -8.71
CA ALA A 358 -10.75 -4.07 -9.79
C ALA A 358 -9.98 -4.85 -10.87
N PRO A 359 -8.77 -4.44 -11.32
CA PRO A 359 -7.96 -5.28 -12.19
C PRO A 359 -7.65 -6.67 -11.64
N SER A 360 -7.40 -6.84 -10.33
CA SER A 360 -7.17 -8.16 -9.74
C SER A 360 -8.44 -9.02 -9.72
N LEU A 361 -9.60 -8.42 -9.42
CA LEU A 361 -10.91 -9.10 -9.52
C LEU A 361 -11.20 -9.53 -10.96
N PHE A 362 -10.95 -8.65 -11.92
CA PHE A 362 -11.13 -8.92 -13.34
C PHE A 362 -10.28 -10.11 -13.79
N VAL A 363 -8.97 -10.07 -13.53
CA VAL A 363 -8.04 -11.16 -13.86
C VAL A 363 -8.48 -12.45 -13.18
N GLY A 364 -8.93 -12.37 -11.91
CA GLY A 364 -9.44 -13.52 -11.17
C GLY A 364 -10.69 -14.15 -11.79
N CYS A 365 -11.67 -13.33 -12.19
CA CYS A 365 -12.87 -13.78 -12.91
C CYS A 365 -12.51 -14.55 -14.18
N PHE A 366 -11.66 -13.96 -15.00
CA PHE A 366 -11.21 -14.55 -16.25
C PHE A 366 -10.38 -15.83 -16.04
N THR A 367 -9.55 -15.88 -14.99
CA THR A 367 -8.79 -17.08 -14.59
C THR A 367 -9.72 -18.22 -14.22
N GLY A 368 -10.69 -17.96 -13.32
CA GLY A 368 -11.63 -18.99 -12.86
C GLY A 368 -12.54 -19.48 -13.98
N PHE A 369 -13.02 -18.59 -14.82
CA PHE A 369 -13.82 -18.93 -15.99
C PHE A 369 -13.03 -19.80 -16.99
N LEU A 370 -11.82 -19.36 -17.37
CA LEU A 370 -10.96 -20.10 -18.30
C LEU A 370 -10.58 -21.49 -17.74
N PHE A 371 -10.24 -21.55 -16.46
CA PHE A 371 -9.93 -22.81 -15.77
C PHE A 371 -11.10 -23.79 -15.86
N SER A 372 -12.32 -23.35 -15.54
CA SER A 372 -13.49 -24.24 -15.56
C SER A 372 -13.88 -24.67 -16.96
N ARG A 373 -13.80 -23.78 -17.95
CA ARG A 373 -14.06 -24.16 -19.36
C ARG A 373 -13.05 -25.18 -19.88
N LEU A 374 -11.76 -24.98 -19.62
CA LEU A 374 -10.71 -25.95 -19.99
C LEU A 374 -10.89 -27.28 -19.29
N TRP A 375 -11.28 -27.27 -18.00
CA TRP A 375 -11.57 -28.46 -17.21
C TRP A 375 -12.74 -29.26 -17.82
N ASN A 376 -13.84 -28.59 -18.10
CA ASN A 376 -15.08 -29.21 -18.63
C ASN A 376 -14.92 -29.71 -20.06
N ILE A 377 -14.24 -28.97 -20.95
CA ILE A 377 -13.97 -29.37 -22.34
C ILE A 377 -13.09 -30.62 -22.39
N ASN A 378 -12.06 -30.69 -21.54
CA ASN A 378 -11.15 -31.85 -21.49
C ASN A 378 -11.67 -33.00 -20.59
N GLN A 379 -12.86 -32.86 -20.00
CA GLN A 379 -13.49 -33.90 -19.14
C GLN A 379 -12.55 -34.43 -18.04
N ILE A 380 -11.79 -33.53 -17.39
CA ILE A 380 -10.72 -33.93 -16.42
C ILE A 380 -11.34 -34.59 -15.16
N GLY A 381 -12.62 -34.40 -14.90
CA GLY A 381 -13.29 -34.94 -13.72
C GLY A 381 -14.75 -34.53 -13.64
N VAL A 382 -15.23 -34.32 -12.41
CA VAL A 382 -16.61 -33.86 -12.18
C VAL A 382 -16.82 -32.50 -12.81
N TYR A 383 -18.00 -32.29 -13.42
CA TYR A 383 -18.39 -31.01 -13.97
C TYR A 383 -18.29 -29.87 -12.94
N ILE A 384 -17.66 -28.78 -13.30
CA ILE A 384 -17.47 -27.61 -12.46
C ILE A 384 -18.16 -26.40 -13.12
N PRO A 385 -19.09 -25.71 -12.40
CA PRO A 385 -19.82 -24.59 -12.95
C PRO A 385 -18.91 -23.39 -13.20
N GLU A 386 -18.94 -22.84 -14.41
CA GLU A 386 -18.08 -21.74 -14.86
C GLU A 386 -18.25 -20.48 -13.99
N LYS A 387 -19.49 -20.16 -13.63
CA LYS A 387 -19.81 -18.99 -12.79
C LYS A 387 -19.23 -19.10 -11.39
N ASN A 388 -19.42 -20.27 -10.74
CA ASN A 388 -18.90 -20.49 -9.39
C ASN A 388 -17.37 -20.39 -9.38
N PHE A 389 -16.71 -20.98 -10.38
CA PHE A 389 -15.26 -20.94 -10.50
C PHE A 389 -14.73 -19.57 -10.89
N ALA A 390 -15.48 -18.78 -11.67
CA ALA A 390 -15.16 -17.38 -11.94
C ALA A 390 -15.16 -16.54 -10.64
N LEU A 391 -16.18 -16.70 -9.79
CA LEU A 391 -16.26 -16.05 -8.48
C LEU A 391 -15.12 -16.46 -7.54
N MET A 392 -14.84 -17.78 -7.47
CA MET A 392 -13.72 -18.29 -6.67
C MET A 392 -12.37 -17.75 -7.19
N GLY A 393 -12.21 -17.64 -8.52
CA GLY A 393 -11.04 -17.05 -9.14
C GLY A 393 -10.86 -15.57 -8.77
N MET A 394 -11.97 -14.80 -8.72
CA MET A 394 -11.93 -13.39 -8.25
C MET A 394 -11.34 -13.30 -6.84
N ALA A 395 -11.87 -14.11 -5.90
CA ALA A 395 -11.36 -14.17 -4.53
C ALA A 395 -9.90 -14.63 -4.48
N GLY A 396 -9.53 -15.67 -5.25
CA GLY A 396 -8.19 -16.26 -5.25
C GLY A 396 -7.13 -15.29 -5.74
N VAL A 397 -7.30 -14.66 -6.92
CA VAL A 397 -6.31 -13.71 -7.46
C VAL A 397 -6.21 -12.45 -6.59
N MET A 398 -7.35 -11.94 -6.09
CA MET A 398 -7.33 -10.82 -5.17
C MET A 398 -6.57 -11.15 -3.89
N SER A 399 -6.82 -12.33 -3.31
CA SER A 399 -6.14 -12.82 -2.09
C SER A 399 -4.63 -12.91 -2.29
N GLY A 400 -4.18 -13.40 -3.45
CA GLY A 400 -2.77 -13.43 -3.81
C GLY A 400 -2.19 -12.04 -3.97
N VAL A 401 -2.70 -11.23 -4.90
CA VAL A 401 -2.13 -9.91 -5.25
C VAL A 401 -2.05 -8.97 -4.03
N MET A 402 -3.05 -9.00 -3.15
CA MET A 402 -3.13 -8.09 -2.00
C MET A 402 -2.63 -8.69 -0.69
N HIS A 403 -2.32 -9.99 -0.64
CA HIS A 403 -2.03 -10.73 0.59
C HIS A 403 -3.18 -10.63 1.61
N ALA A 404 -4.40 -10.68 1.13
CA ALA A 404 -5.62 -10.46 1.91
C ALA A 404 -6.67 -11.55 1.62
N PRO A 405 -6.48 -12.80 2.11
CA PRO A 405 -7.38 -13.91 1.85
C PRO A 405 -8.77 -13.71 2.47
N LEU A 406 -8.86 -13.13 3.67
CA LEU A 406 -10.15 -12.86 4.30
C LEU A 406 -10.92 -11.79 3.53
N THR A 407 -10.25 -10.72 3.11
CA THR A 407 -10.89 -9.67 2.30
C THR A 407 -11.41 -10.23 0.99
N GLY A 408 -10.62 -11.06 0.30
CA GLY A 408 -11.03 -11.69 -0.96
C GLY A 408 -12.30 -12.52 -0.82
N MET A 409 -12.36 -13.41 0.17
CA MET A 409 -13.52 -14.28 0.35
C MET A 409 -14.77 -13.54 0.83
N PHE A 410 -14.65 -12.65 1.83
CA PHE A 410 -15.81 -11.91 2.33
C PHE A 410 -16.35 -10.92 1.31
N LEU A 411 -15.48 -10.26 0.54
CA LEU A 411 -15.92 -9.37 -0.53
C LEU A 411 -16.78 -10.12 -1.56
N ILE A 412 -16.30 -11.25 -2.06
CA ILE A 412 -17.05 -12.00 -3.06
C ILE A 412 -18.32 -12.60 -2.47
N ALA A 413 -18.31 -13.06 -1.22
CA ALA A 413 -19.51 -13.54 -0.54
C ALA A 413 -20.57 -12.43 -0.42
N GLU A 414 -20.19 -11.21 0.00
CA GLU A 414 -21.12 -10.09 0.12
C GLU A 414 -21.56 -9.55 -1.25
N LEU A 415 -20.67 -9.48 -2.25
CA LEU A 415 -21.00 -9.05 -3.62
C LEU A 415 -22.00 -9.97 -4.31
N THR A 416 -22.02 -11.26 -3.94
CA THR A 416 -22.95 -12.25 -4.50
C THR A 416 -24.23 -12.40 -3.69
N GLY A 417 -24.39 -11.63 -2.61
CA GLY A 417 -25.56 -11.63 -1.76
C GLY A 417 -25.75 -12.92 -0.94
N GLY A 418 -24.69 -13.74 -0.77
CA GLY A 418 -24.80 -14.98 0.00
C GLY A 418 -23.49 -15.66 0.36
N TYR A 419 -23.54 -16.47 1.41
CA TYR A 419 -22.39 -17.22 1.96
C TYR A 419 -22.35 -18.67 1.50
N SER A 420 -23.18 -19.08 0.54
CA SER A 420 -23.26 -20.47 0.07
C SER A 420 -21.97 -21.01 -0.55
N LEU A 421 -21.14 -20.11 -1.10
CA LEU A 421 -19.81 -20.45 -1.63
C LEU A 421 -18.67 -20.13 -0.66
N LEU A 422 -18.95 -19.82 0.62
CA LEU A 422 -17.91 -19.39 1.56
C LEU A 422 -16.79 -20.43 1.71
N VAL A 423 -17.13 -21.70 1.89
CA VAL A 423 -16.13 -22.77 2.05
C VAL A 423 -15.19 -22.89 0.84
N PRO A 424 -15.68 -23.03 -0.40
CA PRO A 424 -14.79 -23.08 -1.56
C PRO A 424 -14.03 -21.75 -1.78
N LEU A 425 -14.62 -20.59 -1.48
CA LEU A 425 -13.92 -19.30 -1.52
C LEU A 425 -12.74 -19.28 -0.54
N MET A 426 -12.91 -19.79 0.69
CA MET A 426 -11.85 -19.93 1.67
C MET A 426 -10.70 -20.80 1.14
N ILE A 427 -11.02 -21.97 0.60
CA ILE A 427 -10.03 -22.92 0.08
C ILE A 427 -9.21 -22.28 -1.03
N VAL A 428 -9.88 -21.68 -2.03
CA VAL A 428 -9.20 -21.06 -3.18
C VAL A 428 -8.36 -19.85 -2.74
N SER A 429 -8.89 -19.00 -1.87
CA SER A 429 -8.18 -17.80 -1.35
C SER A 429 -6.93 -18.17 -0.57
N VAL A 430 -7.03 -19.16 0.33
CA VAL A 430 -5.90 -19.62 1.14
C VAL A 430 -4.85 -20.33 0.27
N CYS A 431 -5.27 -21.22 -0.64
CA CYS A 431 -4.34 -21.88 -1.56
C CYS A 431 -3.61 -20.88 -2.47
N ALA A 432 -4.30 -19.86 -2.97
CA ALA A 432 -3.69 -18.81 -3.79
C ALA A 432 -2.66 -18.01 -2.99
N TYR A 433 -3.02 -17.58 -1.78
CA TYR A 433 -2.11 -16.87 -0.88
C TYR A 433 -0.88 -17.70 -0.52
N LEU A 434 -1.07 -18.96 -0.11
CA LEU A 434 0.05 -19.86 0.24
C LEU A 434 0.96 -20.13 -0.96
N THR A 435 0.40 -20.28 -2.15
CA THR A 435 1.21 -20.46 -3.37
C THR A 435 2.05 -19.22 -3.67
N LEU A 436 1.47 -18.03 -3.50
CA LEU A 436 2.18 -16.78 -3.81
C LEU A 436 3.27 -16.45 -2.80
N ILE A 437 3.01 -16.62 -1.49
CA ILE A 437 3.94 -16.18 -0.42
C ILE A 437 5.30 -16.88 -0.50
N ILE A 438 5.36 -18.05 -1.12
CA ILE A 438 6.61 -18.79 -1.38
C ILE A 438 7.56 -17.96 -2.28
N PHE A 439 7.01 -17.20 -3.23
CA PHE A 439 7.77 -16.46 -4.24
C PHE A 439 7.87 -14.95 -3.95
N GLU A 440 6.83 -14.38 -3.37
CA GLU A 440 6.72 -12.94 -3.08
C GLU A 440 6.24 -12.73 -1.63
N PRO A 441 7.14 -12.34 -0.70
CA PRO A 441 6.79 -12.20 0.72
C PRO A 441 5.96 -10.96 1.04
N HIS A 442 5.81 -10.03 0.09
CA HIS A 442 5.10 -8.77 0.27
C HIS A 442 3.97 -8.61 -0.73
N SER A 443 2.84 -8.03 -0.26
CA SER A 443 1.75 -7.62 -1.15
C SER A 443 2.23 -6.58 -2.17
N ILE A 444 1.46 -6.37 -3.24
CA ILE A 444 1.74 -5.34 -4.24
C ILE A 444 1.94 -3.94 -3.63
N TYR A 445 1.26 -3.64 -2.52
CA TYR A 445 1.37 -2.37 -1.80
C TYR A 445 2.61 -2.33 -0.89
N GLY A 446 2.87 -3.42 -0.17
CA GLY A 446 4.03 -3.56 0.70
C GLY A 446 5.36 -3.59 -0.05
N ALA A 447 5.40 -4.25 -1.21
CA ALA A 447 6.60 -4.33 -2.05
C ALA A 447 7.10 -2.94 -2.51
N ARG A 448 6.18 -1.98 -2.74
CA ARG A 448 6.56 -0.61 -3.09
C ARG A 448 7.21 0.12 -1.92
N LEU A 449 6.66 -0.03 -0.70
CA LEU A 449 7.23 0.56 0.52
C LEU A 449 8.57 -0.08 0.88
N ALA A 450 8.69 -1.41 0.67
CA ALA A 450 9.95 -2.13 0.88
C ALA A 450 11.06 -1.61 -0.03
N LYS A 451 10.78 -1.38 -1.32
CA LYS A 451 11.74 -0.80 -2.28
C LYS A 451 12.20 0.61 -1.89
N GLU A 452 11.35 1.38 -1.20
CA GLU A 452 11.69 2.72 -0.70
C GLU A 452 12.34 2.69 0.70
N GLY A 453 12.55 1.50 1.29
CA GLY A 453 13.08 1.35 2.66
C GLY A 453 12.13 1.87 3.75
N LYS A 454 10.83 2.02 3.44
CA LYS A 454 9.81 2.61 4.31
C LYS A 454 8.79 1.59 4.83
N LEU A 455 9.02 0.30 4.60
CA LEU A 455 8.11 -0.75 5.06
C LEU A 455 8.31 -0.97 6.56
N ILE A 456 7.27 -0.69 7.34
CA ILE A 456 7.19 -1.02 8.75
C ILE A 456 6.34 -2.28 8.87
N THR A 457 6.97 -3.41 9.21
CA THR A 457 6.27 -4.66 9.49
C THR A 457 5.79 -4.69 10.95
N HIS A 458 4.80 -5.55 11.27
CA HIS A 458 4.22 -5.72 12.62
C HIS A 458 5.21 -6.12 13.74
N HIS A 459 6.49 -6.36 13.42
CA HIS A 459 7.54 -6.48 14.41
C HIS A 459 7.93 -5.08 14.88
N THR A 460 7.39 -4.65 16.01
CA THR A 460 7.69 -3.38 16.69
C THR A 460 9.19 -3.08 16.74
N ASP A 461 10.01 -4.10 16.96
CA ASP A 461 11.46 -3.98 17.00
C ASP A 461 12.09 -3.52 15.69
N HIS A 462 11.66 -4.09 14.56
CA HIS A 462 12.14 -3.67 13.23
C HIS A 462 11.61 -2.30 12.81
N ALA A 463 10.38 -1.98 13.20
CA ALA A 463 9.75 -0.69 12.91
C ALA A 463 10.49 0.45 13.60
N VAL A 464 10.80 0.29 14.89
CA VAL A 464 11.55 1.28 15.67
C VAL A 464 12.94 1.52 15.08
N LEU A 465 13.68 0.46 14.74
CA LEU A 465 15.01 0.58 14.14
C LEU A 465 15.00 1.25 12.76
N THR A 466 13.92 1.09 11.99
CA THR A 466 13.76 1.73 10.68
C THR A 466 13.42 3.23 10.80
N LEU A 467 12.75 3.62 11.88
CA LEU A 467 12.40 5.02 12.15
C LEU A 467 13.51 5.80 12.85
N MET A 468 14.47 5.09 13.51
CA MET A 468 15.61 5.74 14.15
C MET A 468 16.56 6.30 13.09
N ASN A 469 16.86 7.59 13.21
CA ASN A 469 17.90 8.22 12.40
C ASN A 469 19.24 8.15 13.13
N LEU A 470 20.27 7.62 12.46
CA LEU A 470 21.64 7.53 12.98
C LEU A 470 22.13 8.88 13.49
N ASP A 471 21.85 9.94 12.75
CA ASP A 471 22.27 11.32 13.08
C ASP A 471 21.76 11.80 14.45
N SER A 472 20.61 11.29 14.89
CA SER A 472 20.03 11.66 16.19
C SER A 472 20.74 11.03 17.40
N VAL A 473 21.56 10.01 17.19
CA VAL A 473 22.28 9.26 18.23
C VAL A 473 23.79 9.48 18.19
N ILE A 474 24.32 10.15 17.17
CA ILE A 474 25.75 10.49 17.08
C ILE A 474 26.10 11.52 18.17
N GLU A 475 27.15 11.22 18.93
CA GLU A 475 27.78 12.11 19.89
C GLU A 475 28.98 12.80 19.20
N ARG A 476 28.83 14.10 18.92
CA ARG A 476 29.87 14.89 18.24
C ARG A 476 30.78 15.65 19.20
N ASP A 477 30.45 15.63 20.49
CA ASP A 477 31.27 16.24 21.56
C ASP A 477 32.26 15.19 22.11
N TYR A 478 33.41 15.11 21.48
CA TYR A 478 34.49 14.22 21.87
C TYR A 478 35.82 14.96 21.96
N LEU A 479 36.67 14.56 22.92
CA LEU A 479 38.05 15.03 23.03
C LEU A 479 38.96 14.07 22.24
N SER A 480 39.75 14.60 21.32
CA SER A 480 40.70 13.87 20.51
C SER A 480 42.13 14.03 21.02
N VAL A 481 42.98 13.07 20.70
CA VAL A 481 44.43 13.10 20.95
C VAL A 481 45.18 12.96 19.62
N THR A 482 46.39 13.56 19.57
CA THR A 482 47.29 13.40 18.41
C THR A 482 48.24 12.21 18.63
N PRO A 483 48.79 11.58 17.58
CA PRO A 483 49.65 10.39 17.68
C PRO A 483 50.84 10.58 18.60
N ASP A 484 51.42 11.77 18.66
CA ASP A 484 52.62 12.10 19.38
C ASP A 484 52.37 12.53 20.84
N MET A 485 51.10 12.58 21.27
CA MET A 485 50.73 13.02 22.60
C MET A 485 51.19 12.03 23.69
N GLU A 486 51.91 12.51 24.68
CA GLU A 486 52.42 11.71 25.79
C GLU A 486 51.32 11.29 26.79
N LEU A 487 51.52 10.15 27.49
CA LEU A 487 50.56 9.59 28.46
C LEU A 487 50.11 10.62 29.49
N GLY A 488 51.01 11.46 29.99
CA GLY A 488 50.68 12.50 30.99
C GLY A 488 49.66 13.52 30.43
N GLN A 489 49.79 13.90 29.18
CA GLN A 489 48.83 14.80 28.51
C GLN A 489 47.50 14.10 28.22
N ILE A 490 47.54 12.79 27.89
CA ILE A 490 46.34 11.96 27.69
C ILE A 490 45.55 11.88 29.00
N VAL A 491 46.23 11.58 30.11
CA VAL A 491 45.62 11.53 31.47
C VAL A 491 44.97 12.86 31.85
N HIS A 492 45.60 13.99 31.52
CA HIS A 492 45.02 15.30 31.76
C HIS A 492 43.76 15.55 30.90
N LYS A 493 43.72 15.06 29.64
CA LYS A 493 42.50 15.11 28.81
C LYS A 493 41.42 14.18 29.36
N ILE A 494 41.77 12.98 29.81
CA ILE A 494 40.83 12.04 30.42
C ILE A 494 40.13 12.67 31.65
N SER A 495 40.87 13.40 32.48
CA SER A 495 40.29 14.04 33.69
C SER A 495 39.20 15.08 33.37
N ARG A 496 39.13 15.55 32.14
CA ARG A 496 38.16 16.52 31.63
C ARG A 496 37.11 15.88 30.70
N SER A 497 37.20 14.60 30.40
CA SER A 497 36.32 13.85 29.50
C SER A 497 35.37 12.96 30.30
N ASN A 498 34.11 12.91 29.85
CA ASN A 498 33.13 11.90 30.30
C ASN A 498 33.11 10.67 29.38
N SER A 499 33.91 10.64 28.34
CA SER A 499 33.98 9.54 27.39
C SER A 499 34.94 8.45 27.87
N SER A 500 34.61 7.18 27.62
CA SER A 500 35.48 6.03 27.92
C SER A 500 36.51 5.76 26.83
N VAL A 501 36.45 6.46 25.72
CA VAL A 501 37.30 6.31 24.54
C VAL A 501 37.76 7.68 24.03
N LEU A 502 39.03 7.79 23.68
CA LEU A 502 39.63 8.97 23.08
C LEU A 502 40.11 8.61 21.66
N PRO A 503 39.57 9.23 20.58
CA PRO A 503 40.07 9.02 19.24
C PRO A 503 41.46 9.61 19.06
N VAL A 504 42.32 8.88 18.37
CA VAL A 504 43.61 9.35 17.87
C VAL A 504 43.43 9.82 16.45
N LEU A 505 43.55 11.12 16.23
CA LEU A 505 43.32 11.74 14.93
C LEU A 505 44.62 12.30 14.36
N ASP A 506 44.76 12.21 13.04
CA ASP A 506 45.79 12.93 12.33
C ASP A 506 45.41 14.43 12.18
N PRO A 507 46.31 15.30 11.68
CA PRO A 507 46.04 16.72 11.45
C PRO A 507 44.89 16.98 10.46
N SER A 508 44.52 16.00 9.62
CA SER A 508 43.42 16.09 8.64
C SER A 508 42.08 15.61 9.19
N GLY A 509 42.06 15.08 10.45
CA GLY A 509 40.85 14.58 11.11
C GLY A 509 40.55 13.10 10.81
N VAL A 510 41.46 12.38 10.16
CA VAL A 510 41.33 10.95 9.88
C VAL A 510 41.57 10.16 11.17
N LEU A 511 40.73 9.15 11.42
CA LEU A 511 40.84 8.29 12.60
C LEU A 511 41.96 7.26 12.39
N LEU A 512 43.00 7.35 13.20
CA LEU A 512 44.14 6.41 13.20
C LEU A 512 43.92 5.24 14.17
N GLY A 513 43.20 5.46 15.25
CA GLY A 513 42.94 4.46 16.28
C GLY A 513 42.20 5.07 17.47
N GLU A 514 42.07 4.30 18.53
CA GLU A 514 41.35 4.67 19.75
C GLU A 514 42.17 4.34 21.00
N VAL A 515 42.17 5.22 21.97
CA VAL A 515 42.71 4.94 23.32
C VAL A 515 41.53 4.62 24.25
N GLU A 516 41.34 3.36 24.58
CA GLU A 516 40.35 2.92 25.56
C GLU A 516 40.88 3.13 26.99
N ILE A 517 40.20 3.95 27.81
CA ILE A 517 40.62 4.30 29.16
C ILE A 517 40.80 3.04 30.04
N MET A 518 39.93 2.05 29.89
CA MET A 518 40.00 0.81 30.64
C MET A 518 41.29 0.01 30.38
N LYS A 519 41.83 0.06 29.15
CA LYS A 519 43.06 -0.66 28.78
C LYS A 519 44.32 0.01 29.27
N ILE A 520 44.32 1.33 29.38
CA ILE A 520 45.46 2.09 29.87
C ILE A 520 45.43 2.31 31.41
N ARG A 521 44.39 1.80 32.07
CA ARG A 521 44.16 2.01 33.53
C ARG A 521 45.36 1.61 34.40
N ASN A 522 46.09 0.56 33.98
CA ASN A 522 47.25 0.07 34.76
C ASN A 522 48.46 1.02 34.69
N VAL A 523 48.57 1.85 33.65
CA VAL A 523 49.70 2.77 33.44
C VAL A 523 49.35 4.22 33.75
N MET A 524 48.06 4.61 33.63
CA MET A 524 47.62 6.00 33.77
C MET A 524 47.84 6.58 35.21
N PHE A 525 47.97 5.76 36.24
CA PHE A 525 48.21 6.19 37.61
C PHE A 525 49.69 6.15 37.98
N ARG A 526 50.59 5.76 37.06
CA ARG A 526 52.04 5.72 37.30
C ARG A 526 52.69 6.94 36.68
N THR A 527 53.00 7.94 37.49
CA THR A 527 53.55 9.23 37.02
C THR A 527 54.93 9.07 36.38
N GLU A 528 55.69 8.02 36.78
CA GLU A 528 56.99 7.71 36.18
C GLU A 528 56.88 7.33 34.68
N LEU A 529 55.71 6.87 34.23
CA LEU A 529 55.47 6.43 32.86
C LEU A 529 54.93 7.53 31.93
N TYR A 530 54.68 8.73 32.45
CA TYR A 530 54.00 9.80 31.71
C TYR A 530 54.74 10.25 30.46
N HIS A 531 56.07 10.19 30.45
CA HIS A 531 56.92 10.55 29.32
C HIS A 531 57.39 9.33 28.48
N HIS A 532 57.01 8.10 28.86
CA HIS A 532 57.47 6.89 28.24
C HIS A 532 56.56 6.33 27.16
N PHE A 533 55.29 6.69 27.20
CA PHE A 533 54.30 6.20 26.26
C PHE A 533 53.64 7.33 25.49
N THR A 534 53.47 7.14 24.17
CA THR A 534 52.71 8.04 23.28
C THR A 534 51.35 7.45 22.91
N SER A 535 50.43 8.30 22.43
CA SER A 535 49.12 7.89 21.95
C SER A 535 49.21 6.80 20.89
N SER A 536 50.17 6.87 19.95
CA SER A 536 50.42 5.88 18.90
C SER A 536 50.79 4.51 19.44
N GLN A 537 51.41 4.45 20.63
CA GLN A 537 51.78 3.17 21.25
C GLN A 537 50.64 2.58 22.12
N LEU A 538 49.71 3.43 22.54
CA LEU A 538 48.58 3.07 23.42
C LEU A 538 47.27 2.86 22.64
N MET A 539 47.21 3.31 21.42
CA MET A 539 46.01 3.19 20.60
C MET A 539 45.80 1.74 20.12
N ILE A 540 44.58 1.42 19.87
CA ILE A 540 44.11 0.17 19.29
C ILE A 540 43.23 0.48 18.07
N GLU A 541 43.08 -0.45 17.15
CA GLU A 541 42.11 -0.34 16.09
C GLU A 541 40.68 -0.43 16.65
N PRO A 542 39.73 0.37 16.13
CA PRO A 542 38.32 0.25 16.49
C PRO A 542 37.80 -1.14 16.17
N LYS A 543 36.97 -1.72 17.04
CA LYS A 543 36.38 -3.07 16.82
C LYS A 543 35.50 -3.13 15.56
N ALA A 544 34.90 -2.03 15.15
CA ALA A 544 34.22 -1.81 13.90
C ALA A 544 34.02 -0.30 13.69
N THR A 545 33.81 0.10 12.44
CA THR A 545 33.49 1.48 12.05
C THR A 545 32.11 1.51 11.40
N LEU A 546 31.41 2.62 11.50
CA LEU A 546 30.10 2.86 10.88
C LEU A 546 30.21 4.02 9.89
N SER A 547 29.40 3.99 8.84
CA SER A 547 29.21 5.11 7.93
C SER A 547 27.96 5.89 8.32
N GLU A 548 27.86 7.18 7.99
CA GLU A 548 26.66 8.01 8.22
C GLU A 548 25.39 7.42 7.59
N SER A 549 25.52 6.64 6.53
CA SER A 549 24.41 5.98 5.83
C SER A 549 24.05 4.60 6.40
N THR A 550 24.75 4.12 7.45
CA THR A 550 24.50 2.77 8.00
C THR A 550 23.10 2.69 8.65
N PRO A 551 22.25 1.72 8.23
CA PRO A 551 20.93 1.54 8.84
C PRO A 551 21.03 1.16 10.33
N MET A 552 20.11 1.66 11.17
CA MET A 552 20.12 1.39 12.63
C MET A 552 20.05 -0.11 12.99
N ALA A 553 19.38 -0.92 12.17
CA ALA A 553 19.37 -2.37 12.33
C ALA A 553 20.77 -3.00 12.21
N GLU A 554 21.61 -2.47 11.33
CA GLU A 554 23.01 -2.90 11.17
C GLU A 554 23.89 -2.37 12.30
N VAL A 555 23.65 -1.14 12.76
CA VAL A 555 24.30 -0.58 13.96
C VAL A 555 24.09 -1.49 15.17
N MET A 556 22.85 -1.90 15.43
CA MET A 556 22.51 -2.81 16.53
C MET A 556 23.22 -4.17 16.39
N ARG A 557 23.17 -4.78 15.20
CA ARG A 557 23.87 -6.05 14.90
C ARG A 557 25.39 -5.91 15.11
N THR A 558 25.96 -4.76 14.76
CA THR A 558 27.39 -4.49 14.93
C THR A 558 27.74 -4.39 16.40
N PHE A 559 26.93 -3.72 17.23
CA PHE A 559 27.11 -3.71 18.69
C PHE A 559 27.03 -5.11 19.30
N ASP A 560 26.06 -5.92 18.87
CA ASP A 560 25.89 -7.28 19.39
C ASP A 560 27.04 -8.20 18.99
N ARG A 561 27.53 -8.10 17.76
CA ARG A 561 28.64 -8.89 17.22
C ARG A 561 29.97 -8.52 17.86
N THR A 562 30.26 -7.21 17.99
CA THR A 562 31.55 -6.71 18.45
C THR A 562 31.66 -6.60 19.98
N ARG A 563 30.51 -6.57 20.66
CA ARG A 563 30.40 -6.24 22.10
C ARG A 563 31.14 -4.95 22.46
N ALA A 564 31.17 -4.01 21.53
CA ALA A 564 31.72 -2.68 21.78
C ALA A 564 30.74 -1.85 22.60
N ASP A 565 31.25 -0.92 23.41
CA ASP A 565 30.42 0.07 24.10
C ASP A 565 30.26 1.34 23.25
N TRP A 566 31.25 1.61 22.40
CA TRP A 566 31.32 2.75 21.50
C TRP A 566 31.73 2.31 20.09
N LEU A 567 31.18 2.93 19.07
CA LEU A 567 31.56 2.73 17.67
C LEU A 567 31.76 4.10 17.01
N PRO A 568 32.89 4.31 16.29
CA PRO A 568 33.12 5.53 15.53
C PRO A 568 32.28 5.56 14.26
N VAL A 569 31.78 6.74 13.92
CA VAL A 569 31.12 7.04 12.65
C VAL A 569 32.08 7.83 11.77
N LEU A 570 32.35 7.31 10.60
CA LEU A 570 33.29 7.89 9.65
C LEU A 570 32.55 8.40 8.39
N ASP A 571 33.10 9.43 7.79
CA ASP A 571 32.73 9.86 6.44
C ASP A 571 33.43 9.01 5.36
N PRO A 572 33.13 9.21 4.06
CA PRO A 572 33.80 8.48 2.96
C PRO A 572 35.31 8.68 2.90
N ASP A 573 35.81 9.78 3.48
CA ASP A 573 37.25 10.12 3.54
C ASP A 573 37.93 9.60 4.83
N SER A 574 37.25 8.71 5.59
CA SER A 574 37.70 8.13 6.86
C SER A 574 37.90 9.16 7.99
N ARG A 575 37.29 10.33 7.90
CA ARG A 575 37.32 11.35 8.96
C ARG A 575 36.25 11.05 9.99
N LEU A 576 36.58 11.29 11.25
CA LEU A 576 35.68 11.02 12.37
C LEU A 576 34.57 12.07 12.44
N GLN A 577 33.31 11.65 12.29
CA GLN A 577 32.12 12.48 12.47
C GLN A 577 31.60 12.49 13.92
N GLY A 578 31.88 11.44 14.68
CA GLY A 578 31.48 11.29 16.06
C GLY A 578 31.46 9.84 16.50
N TYR A 579 30.96 9.62 17.70
CA TYR A 579 30.78 8.29 18.28
C TYR A 579 29.32 7.98 18.51
N ILE A 580 29.00 6.69 18.50
CA ILE A 580 27.71 6.19 18.97
C ILE A 580 27.95 5.29 20.15
N SER A 581 27.26 5.58 21.26
CA SER A 581 27.30 4.71 22.42
C SER A 581 26.16 3.68 22.38
N ARG A 582 26.49 2.45 22.79
CA ARG A 582 25.50 1.37 22.92
C ARG A 582 24.36 1.78 23.83
N GLN A 583 24.65 2.43 24.95
CA GLN A 583 23.66 2.90 25.92
C GLN A 583 22.69 3.91 25.31
N ARG A 584 23.18 4.86 24.51
CA ARG A 584 22.33 5.90 23.88
C ARG A 584 21.41 5.30 22.84
N VAL A 585 21.90 4.37 22.02
CA VAL A 585 21.08 3.64 21.06
C VAL A 585 19.97 2.87 21.76
N TYR A 586 20.28 2.10 22.81
CA TYR A 586 19.26 1.36 23.57
C TYR A 586 18.29 2.27 24.32
N THR A 587 18.74 3.40 24.86
CA THR A 587 17.86 4.37 25.52
C THR A 587 16.89 5.00 24.53
N MET A 588 17.37 5.42 23.35
CA MET A 588 16.52 5.95 22.29
C MET A 588 15.55 4.88 21.77
N TYR A 589 16.04 3.66 21.55
CA TYR A 589 15.22 2.51 21.16
C TYR A 589 14.10 2.26 22.17
N ARG A 590 14.41 2.16 23.48
CA ARG A 590 13.39 1.97 24.53
C ARG A 590 12.40 3.12 24.58
N LYS A 591 12.86 4.36 24.43
CA LYS A 591 11.98 5.53 24.39
C LYS A 591 11.02 5.44 23.22
N MET A 592 11.50 5.11 22.03
CA MET A 592 10.65 4.96 20.85
C MET A 592 9.71 3.76 20.96
N VAL A 593 10.15 2.63 21.56
CA VAL A 593 9.27 1.48 21.86
C VAL A 593 8.19 1.89 22.86
N ALA A 594 8.53 2.61 23.93
CA ALA A 594 7.58 3.12 24.91
C ALA A 594 6.58 4.09 24.25
N ASP A 595 7.07 5.07 23.48
CA ASP A 595 6.25 6.02 22.71
C ASP A 595 5.33 5.31 21.71
N MET A 596 5.71 4.12 21.21
CA MET A 596 4.89 3.29 20.32
C MET A 596 3.97 2.31 21.07
N SER A 597 4.27 1.98 22.33
CA SER A 597 3.50 1.05 23.17
C SER A 597 2.55 1.76 24.15
N GLU A 598 2.84 2.99 24.54
CA GLU A 598 1.96 3.83 25.38
C GLU A 598 0.92 4.61 24.56
N ASP A 599 1.09 4.71 23.23
CA ASP A 599 0.14 5.21 22.28
C ASP A 599 -0.73 4.07 21.69
#